data_3b362d99e5c8f26cf97fa70fdc14e755
#
_entry.id   3b362d99e5c8f26cf97fa70fdc14e755
#
_cell.length_a   1.000
_cell.length_b   1.000
_cell.length_c   1.000
_cell.angle_alpha   90.00
_cell.angle_beta   90.00
_cell.angle_gamma   90.00
#
_symmetry.space_group_name_H-M   'P 1'
#
loop_
_entity.id
_entity.type
_entity.pdbx_description
1 polymer ?
#
loop_
_entity_poly.entity_id
_entity_poly.type
_entity_poly.pdbx_seq_one_letter_code
_entity_poly.pdbx_strand_id
1 'polypeptide(L)'
;MIKTLKQWNGKLIEIPYTHNIPLSHNRKSFLQSSTTSDIRKLKLSRLLKIKKIVKILEAHNPIGGLIIDNLKINSEKIYDEFDGVWCSSLTDSSSRGKPDNMSLDLTTRINWLSEMFEVTSKPVVYDADNGGSIEHMKFLIRRLEKVGVSAVIIEDKTGIKQNSLFKDQSKTKLDTINSFSKKIKTAVKCRVSNDFLIIARLESLIVGKSIDDAIKRANNYSKAGADMILIHSKKSTPSEIFKFAKKFKKSKFFKPL
;
A
#
# COMPACT_ATOMS: atom_id res chain seq x y z
N MET A 1 22.25 -6.13 20.66
CA MET A 1 21.27 -7.01 21.39
C MET A 1 20.07 -7.18 20.50
N ILE A 2 19.92 -8.33 19.93
CA ILE A 2 18.80 -8.67 19.02
C ILE A 2 17.55 -8.81 19.88
N LYS A 3 16.55 -7.96 19.71
CA LYS A 3 15.25 -8.19 20.35
C LYS A 3 14.45 -9.16 19.50
N THR A 4 14.26 -10.34 20.05
CA THR A 4 13.37 -11.38 19.54
C THR A 4 11.93 -10.85 19.54
N LEU A 5 11.29 -10.75 18.39
CA LEU A 5 9.86 -10.57 18.32
C LEU A 5 9.17 -11.84 18.79
N LYS A 6 8.14 -11.69 19.66
CA LYS A 6 7.40 -12.81 20.24
C LYS A 6 6.92 -13.79 19.17
N GLN A 7 6.97 -15.07 19.55
CA GLN A 7 6.53 -16.23 18.83
C GLN A 7 5.26 -16.00 18.01
N TRP A 8 5.38 -16.22 16.73
CA TRP A 8 4.24 -16.42 15.86
C TRP A 8 4.26 -17.88 15.42
N ASN A 9 3.19 -18.65 15.68
CA ASN A 9 3.10 -20.10 15.47
C ASN A 9 4.23 -20.91 16.14
N GLY A 10 4.70 -20.52 17.32
CA GLY A 10 5.71 -21.27 18.06
C GLY A 10 7.14 -21.16 17.55
N LYS A 11 7.41 -20.37 16.53
CA LYS A 11 8.78 -20.13 16.03
C LYS A 11 9.28 -18.73 16.39
N LEU A 12 10.48 -18.67 16.95
CA LEU A 12 11.24 -17.45 17.12
C LEU A 12 11.66 -16.95 15.73
N ILE A 13 11.30 -15.73 15.39
CA ILE A 13 11.72 -15.10 14.14
C ILE A 13 12.70 -13.99 14.49
N GLU A 14 13.96 -14.19 14.14
CA GLU A 14 14.95 -13.12 14.15
C GLU A 14 14.70 -12.23 12.94
N ILE A 15 14.36 -10.97 13.19
CA ILE A 15 14.38 -9.94 12.16
C ILE A 15 15.76 -9.30 12.22
N PRO A 16 16.62 -9.56 11.25
CA PRO A 16 18.05 -9.17 11.31
C PRO A 16 18.28 -7.66 11.25
N TYR A 17 17.26 -6.84 11.24
CA TYR A 17 17.35 -5.39 11.24
C TYR A 17 16.21 -4.73 12.04
N THR A 18 15.96 -5.21 13.26
CA THR A 18 15.46 -4.27 14.25
C THR A 18 16.60 -3.32 14.48
N HIS A 19 16.43 -2.05 14.12
CA HIS A 19 17.41 -1.06 14.46
C HIS A 19 17.78 -1.21 15.92
N ASN A 20 19.07 -1.31 16.21
CA ASN A 20 19.65 -1.00 17.51
C ASN A 20 19.49 0.50 17.78
N ILE A 21 18.27 1.01 17.77
CA ILE A 21 17.95 2.20 18.50
C ILE A 21 17.85 1.68 19.92
N PRO A 22 18.78 2.05 20.81
CA PRO A 22 18.74 1.58 22.18
C PRO A 22 17.38 1.94 22.75
N LEU A 23 16.59 0.94 23.12
CA LEU A 23 15.27 1.17 23.74
C LEU A 23 15.37 1.85 25.11
N SER A 24 16.59 1.99 25.62
CA SER A 24 16.92 2.78 26.81
C SER A 24 16.84 4.29 26.55
N HIS A 25 16.95 4.75 25.33
CA HIS A 25 16.78 6.15 25.03
C HIS A 25 15.30 6.44 24.93
N ASN A 26 14.81 7.03 26.00
CA ASN A 26 13.57 7.74 26.15
C ASN A 26 12.77 7.83 24.84
N ARG A 27 11.77 6.95 24.69
CA ARG A 27 10.72 7.07 23.68
C ARG A 27 9.95 8.41 23.76
N LYS A 28 10.39 9.34 24.57
CA LYS A 28 9.85 10.69 24.74
C LYS A 28 10.23 11.65 23.61
N SER A 29 11.20 11.32 22.77
CA SER A 29 11.55 12.14 21.62
C SER A 29 10.81 11.62 20.41
N PHE A 30 9.88 12.39 19.89
CA PHE A 30 9.16 12.14 18.64
C PHE A 30 10.07 11.96 17.42
N LEU A 31 11.31 12.41 17.51
CA LEU A 31 12.30 12.42 16.45
C LEU A 31 13.06 11.10 16.27
N GLN A 32 12.79 10.07 17.09
CA GLN A 32 13.56 8.83 17.06
C GLN A 32 12.98 7.71 16.19
N SER A 33 11.86 7.95 15.51
CA SER A 33 11.22 6.93 14.66
C SER A 33 11.70 6.95 13.20
N SER A 34 12.79 7.63 12.89
CA SER A 34 13.30 7.68 11.52
C SER A 34 14.06 6.40 11.13
N THR A 35 14.10 6.11 9.85
CA THR A 35 14.88 5.02 9.26
C THR A 35 15.30 5.39 7.85
N THR A 36 16.36 4.75 7.35
CA THR A 36 16.80 5.00 5.97
C THR A 36 15.80 4.46 4.96
N SER A 37 15.79 5.04 3.77
CA SER A 37 14.90 4.65 2.68
C SER A 37 15.01 3.17 2.32
N ASP A 38 16.22 2.62 2.30
CA ASP A 38 16.44 1.22 1.97
C ASP A 38 15.84 0.28 3.01
N ILE A 39 15.99 0.60 4.28
CA ILE A 39 15.42 -0.21 5.36
C ILE A 39 13.90 -0.13 5.37
N ARG A 40 13.31 1.06 5.17
CA ARG A 40 11.85 1.22 5.14
C ARG A 40 11.23 0.44 4.00
N LYS A 41 11.83 0.51 2.81
CA LYS A 41 11.40 -0.21 1.62
C LYS A 41 11.24 -1.71 1.87
N LEU A 42 12.19 -2.34 2.58
CA LEU A 42 12.17 -3.77 2.89
C LEU A 42 11.10 -4.19 3.90
N LYS A 43 10.59 -3.28 4.73
CA LYS A 43 9.76 -3.63 5.88
C LYS A 43 8.46 -4.32 5.50
N LEU A 44 7.76 -3.84 4.46
CA LEU A 44 6.48 -4.44 4.06
C LEU A 44 6.66 -5.86 3.53
N SER A 45 7.64 -6.09 2.65
CA SER A 45 7.91 -7.41 2.10
C SER A 45 8.27 -8.44 3.19
N ARG A 46 8.97 -7.99 4.23
CA ARG A 46 9.30 -8.82 5.40
C ARG A 46 8.08 -9.10 6.28
N LEU A 47 7.27 -8.09 6.57
CA LEU A 47 6.03 -8.26 7.35
C LEU A 47 5.08 -9.26 6.69
N LEU A 48 4.93 -9.22 5.38
CA LEU A 48 4.10 -10.17 4.63
C LEU A 48 4.61 -11.62 4.70
N LYS A 49 5.88 -11.83 4.98
CA LYS A 49 6.46 -13.17 5.18
C LYS A 49 6.21 -13.74 6.58
N ILE A 50 6.06 -12.87 7.58
CA ILE A 50 5.98 -13.27 8.99
C ILE A 50 4.60 -13.08 9.60
N LYS A 51 3.77 -12.20 9.06
CA LYS A 51 2.41 -11.96 9.55
C LYS A 51 1.37 -12.52 8.59
N LYS A 52 0.35 -13.14 9.14
CA LYS A 52 -0.81 -13.61 8.37
C LYS A 52 -1.65 -12.44 7.85
N ILE A 53 -1.73 -11.36 8.60
CA ILE A 53 -2.44 -10.12 8.27
C ILE A 53 -1.53 -8.97 8.62
N VAL A 54 -1.34 -8.05 7.68
CA VAL A 54 -0.64 -6.78 7.87
C VAL A 54 -1.70 -5.69 7.95
N LYS A 55 -1.68 -4.92 9.05
CA LYS A 55 -2.65 -3.85 9.31
C LYS A 55 -2.04 -2.51 8.95
N ILE A 56 -2.59 -1.85 7.94
CA ILE A 56 -2.11 -0.57 7.45
C ILE A 56 -3.22 0.45 7.66
N LEU A 57 -2.89 1.57 8.34
CA LEU A 57 -3.82 2.65 8.57
C LEU A 57 -3.47 3.86 7.71
N GLU A 58 -4.50 4.56 7.28
CA GLU A 58 -4.34 5.76 6.46
C GLU A 58 -3.79 6.92 7.28
N ALA A 59 -2.82 7.66 6.69
CA ALA A 59 -2.39 8.97 7.15
C ALA A 59 -1.86 9.81 5.98
N HIS A 60 -2.17 11.10 6.02
CA HIS A 60 -1.85 12.08 4.98
C HIS A 60 -0.96 13.22 5.50
N ASN A 61 -0.57 13.19 6.77
CA ASN A 61 0.30 14.19 7.38
C ASN A 61 1.16 13.57 8.50
N PRO A 62 2.22 14.26 8.97
CA PRO A 62 3.11 13.76 10.01
C PRO A 62 2.40 13.44 11.35
N ILE A 63 1.38 14.21 11.72
CA ILE A 63 0.61 13.93 12.95
C ILE A 63 -0.08 12.57 12.87
N GLY A 64 -0.71 12.26 11.75
CA GLY A 64 -1.28 10.92 11.50
C GLY A 64 -0.23 9.82 11.57
N GLY A 65 0.95 10.07 10.98
CA GLY A 65 2.11 9.16 11.08
C GLY A 65 2.55 8.91 12.51
N LEU A 66 2.67 9.95 13.33
CA LEU A 66 2.99 9.86 14.76
C LEU A 66 1.95 9.04 15.54
N ILE A 67 0.66 9.28 15.26
CA ILE A 67 -0.43 8.51 15.89
C ILE A 67 -0.27 7.03 15.57
N ILE A 68 -0.10 6.68 14.28
CA ILE A 68 0.05 5.29 13.84
C ILE A 68 1.29 4.63 14.47
N ASP A 69 2.40 5.36 14.57
CA ASP A 69 3.65 4.82 15.13
C ASP A 69 3.53 4.52 16.63
N ASN A 70 2.75 5.33 17.35
CA ASN A 70 2.61 5.24 18.80
C ASN A 70 1.36 4.49 19.27
N LEU A 71 0.36 4.29 18.41
CA LEU A 71 -0.87 3.59 18.79
C LEU A 71 -0.60 2.09 18.94
N LYS A 72 -0.54 1.64 20.19
CA LYS A 72 -0.22 0.26 20.56
C LYS A 72 -1.10 -0.20 21.71
N ILE A 73 -1.63 -1.41 21.58
CA ILE A 73 -2.24 -2.15 22.68
C ILE A 73 -1.16 -3.07 23.23
N ASN A 74 -0.79 -2.85 24.48
CA ASN A 74 0.19 -3.68 25.18
C ASN A 74 -0.38 -4.11 26.53
N SER A 75 -0.90 -5.33 26.60
CA SER A 75 -1.34 -5.99 27.82
C SER A 75 -0.58 -7.30 27.98
N GLU A 76 -0.70 -7.95 29.15
CA GLU A 76 -0.05 -9.24 29.41
C GLU A 76 -0.38 -10.32 28.37
N LYS A 77 -1.55 -10.24 27.74
CA LYS A 77 -2.05 -11.26 26.81
C LYS A 77 -2.09 -10.79 25.33
N ILE A 78 -2.07 -9.49 25.09
CA ILE A 78 -2.29 -8.93 23.75
C ILE A 78 -1.26 -7.86 23.45
N TYR A 79 -0.49 -8.05 22.40
CA TYR A 79 0.27 -6.99 21.75
C TYR A 79 -0.30 -6.75 20.37
N ASP A 80 -0.77 -5.54 20.10
CA ASP A 80 -1.33 -5.17 18.81
C ASP A 80 -0.96 -3.75 18.41
N GLU A 81 -0.66 -3.56 17.11
CA GLU A 81 -0.32 -2.27 16.53
C GLU A 81 -0.66 -2.26 15.03
N PHE A 82 -0.71 -1.07 14.47
CA PHE A 82 -0.68 -0.93 13.01
C PHE A 82 0.74 -1.18 12.49
N ASP A 83 0.83 -1.89 11.38
CA ASP A 83 2.10 -2.34 10.79
C ASP A 83 2.69 -1.34 9.80
N GLY A 84 1.86 -0.47 9.24
CA GLY A 84 2.29 0.47 8.22
C GLY A 84 1.31 1.63 8.02
N VAL A 85 1.69 2.53 7.12
CA VAL A 85 0.94 3.73 6.76
C VAL A 85 0.49 3.63 5.31
N TRP A 86 -0.75 3.99 5.02
CA TRP A 86 -1.27 4.18 3.66
C TRP A 86 -1.41 5.68 3.37
N CYS A 87 -0.63 6.17 2.43
CA CYS A 87 -0.78 7.52 1.88
C CYS A 87 -1.84 7.52 0.79
N SER A 88 -3.09 7.78 1.17
CA SER A 88 -4.26 7.81 0.28
C SER A 88 -4.29 9.10 -0.54
N SER A 89 -4.66 8.99 -1.81
CA SER A 89 -4.85 10.17 -2.68
C SER A 89 -6.05 11.01 -2.27
N LEU A 90 -7.10 10.36 -1.75
CA LEU A 90 -8.31 11.04 -1.28
C LEU A 90 -8.02 11.99 -0.12
N THR A 91 -7.44 11.47 0.95
CA THR A 91 -7.19 12.25 2.17
C THR A 91 -6.07 13.26 1.97
N ASP A 92 -5.06 12.91 1.17
CA ASP A 92 -3.98 13.81 0.80
C ASP A 92 -4.51 15.03 0.01
N SER A 93 -5.37 14.82 -0.99
CA SER A 93 -6.00 15.92 -1.73
C SER A 93 -6.94 16.74 -0.84
N SER A 94 -7.81 16.07 -0.07
CA SER A 94 -8.80 16.72 0.78
C SER A 94 -8.18 17.59 1.87
N SER A 95 -7.08 17.14 2.49
CA SER A 95 -6.33 17.91 3.50
C SER A 95 -5.76 19.23 2.96
N ARG A 96 -5.64 19.34 1.64
CA ARG A 96 -5.16 20.52 0.92
C ARG A 96 -6.27 21.28 0.22
N GLY A 97 -7.53 21.00 0.55
CA GLY A 97 -8.70 21.66 -0.05
C GLY A 97 -8.87 21.37 -1.55
N LYS A 98 -8.31 20.27 -2.05
CA LYS A 98 -8.41 19.87 -3.46
C LYS A 98 -9.32 18.66 -3.64
N PRO A 99 -10.07 18.57 -4.76
CA PRO A 99 -10.83 17.38 -5.07
C PRO A 99 -9.92 16.18 -5.40
N ASP A 100 -10.40 14.97 -5.09
CA ASP A 100 -9.74 13.71 -5.39
C ASP A 100 -9.93 13.31 -6.86
N ASN A 101 -9.35 14.07 -7.75
CA ASN A 101 -9.44 13.90 -9.21
C ASN A 101 -8.09 14.09 -9.93
N MET A 102 -6.98 13.84 -9.21
CA MET A 102 -5.60 14.06 -9.66
C MET A 102 -5.22 15.55 -9.80
N SER A 103 -6.00 16.50 -9.25
CA SER A 103 -5.63 17.92 -9.17
C SER A 103 -4.38 18.15 -8.32
N LEU A 104 -4.11 17.26 -7.39
CA LEU A 104 -2.84 17.19 -6.68
C LEU A 104 -1.96 16.16 -7.37
N ASP A 105 -0.93 16.64 -8.06
CA ASP A 105 -0.07 15.77 -8.85
C ASP A 105 0.81 14.85 -8.01
N LEU A 106 1.21 13.73 -8.59
CA LEU A 106 2.00 12.70 -7.93
C LEU A 106 3.36 13.22 -7.43
N THR A 107 3.97 14.16 -8.15
CA THR A 107 5.28 14.73 -7.77
C THR A 107 5.17 15.54 -6.49
N THR A 108 4.18 16.43 -6.42
CA THR A 108 3.89 17.21 -5.21
C THR A 108 3.62 16.29 -4.03
N ARG A 109 2.77 15.27 -4.21
CA ARG A 109 2.46 14.30 -3.16
C ARG A 109 3.68 13.53 -2.67
N ILE A 110 4.60 13.13 -3.56
CA ILE A 110 5.83 12.42 -3.18
C ILE A 110 6.76 13.33 -2.36
N ASN A 111 6.84 14.61 -2.68
CA ASN A 111 7.71 15.55 -1.94
C ASN A 111 7.31 15.66 -0.45
N TRP A 112 6.02 15.52 -0.13
CA TRP A 112 5.51 15.60 1.23
C TRP A 112 5.79 14.34 2.06
N LEU A 113 6.12 13.22 1.41
CA LEU A 113 6.45 11.99 2.12
C LEU A 113 7.70 12.15 3.01
N SER A 114 8.60 13.08 2.69
CA SER A 114 9.79 13.32 3.51
C SER A 114 9.43 13.67 4.96
N GLU A 115 8.41 14.52 5.15
CA GLU A 115 7.93 14.90 6.48
C GLU A 115 7.32 13.70 7.24
N MET A 116 6.57 12.84 6.52
CA MET A 116 6.05 11.60 7.09
C MET A 116 7.19 10.66 7.51
N PHE A 117 8.26 10.60 6.73
CA PHE A 117 9.40 9.73 6.99
C PHE A 117 10.27 10.16 8.17
N GLU A 118 10.16 11.41 8.61
CA GLU A 118 10.82 11.88 9.82
C GLU A 118 10.16 11.38 11.11
N VAL A 119 8.87 11.08 11.06
CA VAL A 119 8.08 10.77 12.27
C VAL A 119 7.72 9.30 12.42
N THR A 120 7.91 8.48 11.38
CA THR A 120 7.64 7.05 11.47
C THR A 120 8.68 6.21 10.75
N SER A 121 9.03 5.09 11.35
CA SER A 121 9.88 4.07 10.73
C SER A 121 9.07 2.97 10.02
N LYS A 122 7.74 3.01 10.09
CA LYS A 122 6.87 1.99 9.52
C LYS A 122 6.91 2.00 7.99
N PRO A 123 6.61 0.87 7.32
CA PRO A 123 6.50 0.84 5.86
C PRO A 123 5.37 1.75 5.40
N VAL A 124 5.57 2.38 4.25
CA VAL A 124 4.56 3.24 3.62
C VAL A 124 4.09 2.62 2.33
N VAL A 125 2.77 2.51 2.18
CA VAL A 125 2.08 2.15 0.95
C VAL A 125 1.52 3.42 0.32
N TYR A 126 1.87 3.69 -0.92
CA TYR A 126 1.52 4.92 -1.62
C TYR A 126 0.45 4.67 -2.69
N ASP A 127 -0.68 5.36 -2.61
CA ASP A 127 -1.73 5.35 -3.62
C ASP A 127 -1.34 6.29 -4.77
N ALA A 128 -0.98 5.72 -5.91
CA ALA A 128 -0.58 6.44 -7.11
C ALA A 128 -1.74 6.65 -8.10
N ASP A 129 -2.98 6.56 -7.66
CA ASP A 129 -4.14 6.63 -8.55
C ASP A 129 -4.02 5.62 -9.71
N ASN A 130 -4.22 6.03 -10.94
CA ASN A 130 -4.02 5.15 -12.10
C ASN A 130 -2.55 5.07 -12.58
N GLY A 131 -1.61 5.65 -11.83
CA GLY A 131 -0.18 5.66 -12.13
C GLY A 131 0.23 6.58 -13.28
N GLY A 132 -0.70 7.37 -13.83
CA GLY A 132 -0.42 8.27 -14.95
C GLY A 132 -0.11 7.56 -16.27
N SER A 133 0.65 8.23 -17.12
CA SER A 133 1.09 7.69 -18.41
C SER A 133 2.14 6.59 -18.23
N ILE A 134 2.07 5.57 -19.08
CA ILE A 134 3.02 4.45 -19.06
C ILE A 134 4.45 4.89 -19.39
N GLU A 135 4.60 5.94 -20.21
CA GLU A 135 5.88 6.53 -20.60
C GLU A 135 6.60 7.14 -19.38
N HIS A 136 5.84 7.65 -18.40
CA HIS A 136 6.38 8.25 -17.19
C HIS A 136 6.54 7.28 -16.02
N MET A 137 6.07 6.03 -16.18
CA MET A 137 6.07 5.02 -15.11
C MET A 137 7.46 4.80 -14.51
N LYS A 138 8.51 4.82 -15.32
CA LYS A 138 9.89 4.66 -14.84
C LYS A 138 10.28 5.74 -13.82
N PHE A 139 9.89 6.96 -14.07
CA PHE A 139 10.21 8.09 -13.18
C PHE A 139 9.43 8.00 -11.89
N LEU A 140 8.14 7.68 -11.96
CA LEU A 140 7.29 7.49 -10.79
C LEU A 140 7.85 6.37 -9.89
N ILE A 141 8.05 5.17 -10.43
CA ILE A 141 8.48 4.00 -9.67
C ILE A 141 9.84 4.25 -9.02
N ARG A 142 10.82 4.72 -9.76
CA ARG A 142 12.16 5.01 -9.23
C ARG A 142 12.17 6.10 -8.17
N ARG A 143 11.33 7.11 -8.33
CA ARG A 143 11.23 8.18 -7.33
C ARG A 143 10.63 7.67 -6.02
N LEU A 144 9.53 6.90 -6.08
CA LEU A 144 8.92 6.29 -4.91
C LEU A 144 9.90 5.34 -4.19
N GLU A 145 10.60 4.53 -4.95
CA GLU A 145 11.59 3.61 -4.41
C GLU A 145 12.76 4.33 -3.76
N LYS A 146 13.27 5.42 -4.39
CA LYS A 146 14.37 6.23 -3.87
C LYS A 146 14.02 6.92 -2.54
N VAL A 147 12.80 7.42 -2.39
CA VAL A 147 12.40 8.07 -1.14
C VAL A 147 12.06 7.06 -0.02
N GLY A 148 11.97 5.76 -0.34
CA GLY A 148 11.80 4.71 0.67
C GLY A 148 10.35 4.24 0.87
N VAL A 149 9.48 4.47 -0.11
CA VAL A 149 8.15 3.84 -0.15
C VAL A 149 8.31 2.32 -0.27
N SER A 150 7.47 1.56 0.44
CA SER A 150 7.56 0.10 0.46
C SER A 150 6.68 -0.56 -0.60
N ALA A 151 5.59 0.08 -0.99
CA ALA A 151 4.72 -0.39 -2.05
C ALA A 151 3.98 0.75 -2.73
N VAL A 152 3.64 0.56 -4.00
CA VAL A 152 2.78 1.46 -4.77
C VAL A 152 1.50 0.75 -5.18
N ILE A 153 0.36 1.41 -4.97
CA ILE A 153 -0.94 0.99 -5.46
C ILE A 153 -1.21 1.71 -6.78
N ILE A 154 -1.61 0.96 -7.80
CA ILE A 154 -2.03 1.48 -9.10
C ILE A 154 -3.41 0.91 -9.40
N GLU A 155 -4.41 1.77 -9.67
CA GLU A 155 -5.78 1.35 -9.97
C GLU A 155 -6.02 1.18 -11.47
N ASP A 156 -6.90 0.24 -11.84
CA ASP A 156 -7.22 -0.08 -13.23
C ASP A 156 -8.31 0.83 -13.84
N LYS A 157 -8.36 2.09 -13.39
CA LYS A 157 -9.15 3.14 -14.02
C LYS A 157 -8.39 3.83 -15.14
N THR A 158 -9.14 4.41 -16.07
CA THR A 158 -8.61 5.26 -17.14
C THR A 158 -9.35 6.58 -17.24
N GLY A 159 -8.72 7.57 -17.88
CA GLY A 159 -9.27 8.92 -18.00
C GLY A 159 -9.12 9.75 -16.73
N ILE A 160 -9.99 10.76 -16.59
CA ILE A 160 -10.01 11.62 -15.41
C ILE A 160 -10.50 10.80 -14.22
N LYS A 161 -9.74 10.84 -13.12
CA LYS A 161 -10.11 10.17 -11.88
C LYS A 161 -11.40 10.72 -11.33
N GLN A 162 -12.28 9.82 -10.92
CA GLN A 162 -13.43 10.11 -10.07
C GLN A 162 -13.30 9.34 -8.78
N ASN A 163 -13.62 9.98 -7.66
CA ASN A 163 -13.59 9.31 -6.35
C ASN A 163 -14.48 8.08 -6.35
N SER A 164 -13.94 6.94 -5.96
CA SER A 164 -14.61 5.63 -5.98
C SER A 164 -15.79 5.53 -5.01
N LEU A 165 -15.85 6.40 -3.99
CA LEU A 165 -16.91 6.40 -2.99
C LEU A 165 -18.17 7.16 -3.43
N PHE A 166 -18.11 7.91 -4.51
CA PHE A 166 -19.30 8.56 -5.06
C PHE A 166 -20.33 7.52 -5.53
N LYS A 167 -21.61 7.81 -5.31
CA LYS A 167 -22.72 6.92 -5.71
C LYS A 167 -22.73 6.71 -7.23
N ASP A 168 -22.64 7.81 -7.98
CA ASP A 168 -22.60 7.77 -9.44
C ASP A 168 -21.18 7.49 -9.94
N GLN A 169 -21.01 6.34 -10.59
CA GLN A 169 -19.79 5.90 -11.24
C GLN A 169 -19.95 5.79 -12.77
N SER A 170 -20.99 6.38 -13.34
CA SER A 170 -21.31 6.28 -14.77
C SER A 170 -20.20 6.82 -15.68
N LYS A 171 -19.45 7.81 -15.20
CA LYS A 171 -18.32 8.41 -15.90
C LYS A 171 -16.99 7.66 -15.68
N THR A 172 -16.94 6.75 -14.71
CA THR A 172 -15.73 5.98 -14.41
C THR A 172 -15.53 4.87 -15.44
N LYS A 173 -14.40 4.88 -16.10
CA LYS A 173 -14.02 3.87 -17.08
C LYS A 173 -12.88 3.02 -16.55
N LEU A 174 -13.00 1.70 -16.73
CA LEU A 174 -11.89 0.78 -16.47
C LEU A 174 -11.00 0.71 -17.72
N ASP A 175 -9.71 0.62 -17.47
CA ASP A 175 -8.77 0.28 -18.54
C ASP A 175 -9.03 -1.15 -19.04
N THR A 176 -8.60 -1.43 -20.27
CA THR A 176 -8.62 -2.80 -20.77
C THR A 176 -7.65 -3.67 -19.95
N ILE A 177 -7.98 -4.96 -19.82
CA ILE A 177 -7.10 -5.89 -19.11
C ILE A 177 -5.69 -5.88 -19.71
N ASN A 178 -5.58 -5.83 -21.05
CA ASN A 178 -4.30 -5.84 -21.74
C ASN A 178 -3.48 -4.56 -21.49
N SER A 179 -4.12 -3.40 -21.59
CA SER A 179 -3.46 -2.11 -21.36
C SER A 179 -2.96 -1.99 -19.92
N PHE A 180 -3.82 -2.30 -18.95
CA PHE A 180 -3.41 -2.24 -17.55
C PHE A 180 -2.36 -3.30 -17.19
N SER A 181 -2.46 -4.52 -17.76
CA SER A 181 -1.41 -5.54 -17.59
C SER A 181 -0.05 -5.06 -18.13
N LYS A 182 -0.05 -4.33 -19.27
CA LYS A 182 1.17 -3.71 -19.80
C LYS A 182 1.72 -2.66 -18.83
N LYS A 183 0.85 -1.84 -18.23
CA LYS A 183 1.22 -0.84 -17.22
C LYS A 183 1.86 -1.50 -15.99
N ILE A 184 1.25 -2.54 -15.42
CA ILE A 184 1.82 -3.32 -14.31
C ILE A 184 3.17 -3.94 -14.70
N LYS A 185 3.27 -4.58 -15.84
CA LYS A 185 4.53 -5.16 -16.34
C LYS A 185 5.63 -4.10 -16.47
N THR A 186 5.29 -2.90 -16.90
CA THR A 186 6.23 -1.78 -17.00
C THR A 186 6.67 -1.32 -15.60
N ALA A 187 5.74 -1.15 -14.65
CA ALA A 187 6.05 -0.79 -13.27
C ALA A 187 7.03 -1.79 -12.65
N VAL A 188 6.75 -3.09 -12.77
CA VAL A 188 7.62 -4.18 -12.29
C VAL A 188 9.02 -4.12 -12.90
N LYS A 189 9.13 -3.85 -14.20
CA LYS A 189 10.42 -3.73 -14.89
C LYS A 189 11.22 -2.48 -14.49
N CYS A 190 10.53 -1.44 -14.04
CA CYS A 190 11.16 -0.16 -13.69
C CYS A 190 11.72 -0.11 -12.28
N ARG A 191 11.24 -0.97 -11.38
CA ARG A 191 11.77 -1.07 -10.00
C ARG A 191 13.19 -1.61 -9.99
N VAL A 192 13.96 -1.20 -9.00
CA VAL A 192 15.33 -1.67 -8.76
C VAL A 192 15.33 -2.85 -7.80
N SER A 193 14.53 -2.78 -6.74
CA SER A 193 14.45 -3.81 -5.70
C SER A 193 13.14 -4.61 -5.79
N ASN A 194 13.23 -5.93 -5.63
CA ASN A 194 12.06 -6.79 -5.52
C ASN A 194 11.29 -6.60 -4.19
N ASP A 195 11.87 -5.89 -3.24
CA ASP A 195 11.21 -5.55 -1.97
C ASP A 195 10.31 -4.31 -2.08
N PHE A 196 10.43 -3.53 -3.16
CA PHE A 196 9.45 -2.51 -3.51
C PHE A 196 8.28 -3.17 -4.25
N LEU A 197 7.11 -3.20 -3.63
CA LEU A 197 5.98 -4.00 -4.11
C LEU A 197 5.06 -3.19 -5.03
N ILE A 198 4.58 -3.84 -6.09
CA ILE A 198 3.59 -3.29 -7.02
C ILE A 198 2.24 -3.93 -6.72
N ILE A 199 1.27 -3.12 -6.28
CA ILE A 199 -0.08 -3.54 -5.91
C ILE A 199 -1.04 -3.11 -7.01
N ALA A 200 -1.71 -4.07 -7.64
CA ALA A 200 -2.75 -3.78 -8.63
C ALA A 200 -4.11 -3.66 -7.92
N ARG A 201 -4.72 -2.47 -7.99
CA ARG A 201 -6.04 -2.20 -7.42
C ARG A 201 -7.12 -2.40 -8.46
N LEU A 202 -8.11 -3.22 -8.09
CA LEU A 202 -9.24 -3.57 -8.93
C LEU A 202 -10.45 -2.69 -8.62
N GLU A 203 -10.94 -1.99 -9.61
CA GLU A 203 -12.10 -1.12 -9.49
C GLU A 203 -13.39 -1.74 -10.11
N SER A 204 -13.34 -3.03 -10.47
CA SER A 204 -14.48 -3.76 -11.05
C SER A 204 -15.77 -3.61 -10.25
N LEU A 205 -15.71 -3.80 -8.92
CA LEU A 205 -16.89 -3.73 -8.05
C LEU A 205 -17.40 -2.30 -7.88
N ILE A 206 -16.52 -1.31 -7.98
CA ILE A 206 -16.87 0.11 -7.91
C ILE A 206 -17.76 0.52 -9.08
N VAL A 207 -17.44 0.03 -10.28
CA VAL A 207 -18.22 0.30 -11.49
C VAL A 207 -19.35 -0.72 -11.74
N GLY A 208 -19.67 -1.53 -10.74
CA GLY A 208 -20.80 -2.48 -10.79
C GLY A 208 -20.55 -3.74 -11.62
N LYS A 209 -19.29 -4.07 -11.94
CA LYS A 209 -18.96 -5.32 -12.59
C LYS A 209 -18.99 -6.50 -11.61
N SER A 210 -19.03 -7.72 -12.16
CA SER A 210 -19.11 -8.94 -11.39
C SER A 210 -17.81 -9.31 -10.67
N ILE A 211 -17.92 -10.18 -9.66
CA ILE A 211 -16.75 -10.80 -9.02
C ILE A 211 -15.92 -11.59 -10.05
N ASP A 212 -16.55 -12.18 -11.07
CA ASP A 212 -15.84 -12.92 -12.12
C ASP A 212 -14.98 -12.00 -13.00
N ASP A 213 -15.46 -10.78 -13.32
CA ASP A 213 -14.64 -9.77 -13.98
C ASP A 213 -13.43 -9.41 -13.09
N ALA A 214 -13.66 -9.18 -11.78
CA ALA A 214 -12.58 -8.89 -10.84
C ALA A 214 -11.54 -10.04 -10.77
N ILE A 215 -11.99 -11.30 -10.74
CA ILE A 215 -11.09 -12.47 -10.75
C ILE A 215 -10.29 -12.56 -12.06
N LYS A 216 -10.96 -12.33 -13.19
CA LYS A 216 -10.28 -12.29 -14.51
C LYS A 216 -9.18 -11.24 -14.53
N ARG A 217 -9.45 -10.04 -14.04
CA ARG A 217 -8.47 -8.95 -13.92
C ARG A 217 -7.34 -9.32 -12.98
N ALA A 218 -7.65 -9.76 -11.75
CA ALA A 218 -6.66 -10.18 -10.78
C ALA A 218 -5.68 -11.20 -11.34
N ASN A 219 -6.18 -12.23 -12.02
CA ASN A 219 -5.35 -13.25 -12.65
C ASN A 219 -4.40 -12.68 -13.71
N ASN A 220 -4.88 -11.77 -14.55
CA ASN A 220 -4.04 -11.16 -15.58
C ASN A 220 -2.99 -10.20 -15.00
N TYR A 221 -3.34 -9.44 -13.98
CA TYR A 221 -2.42 -8.51 -13.33
C TYR A 221 -1.35 -9.27 -12.51
N SER A 222 -1.73 -10.38 -11.86
CA SER A 222 -0.78 -11.29 -11.22
C SER A 222 0.20 -11.91 -12.22
N LYS A 223 -0.29 -12.34 -13.41
CA LYS A 223 0.58 -12.81 -14.50
C LYS A 223 1.49 -11.70 -15.03
N ALA A 224 1.03 -10.46 -15.02
CA ALA A 224 1.84 -9.31 -15.43
C ALA A 224 2.93 -8.95 -14.43
N GLY A 225 2.92 -9.55 -13.22
CA GLY A 225 3.94 -9.41 -12.21
C GLY A 225 3.53 -8.57 -11.01
N ALA A 226 2.25 -8.21 -10.84
CA ALA A 226 1.78 -7.59 -9.60
C ALA A 226 2.14 -8.48 -8.40
N ASP A 227 2.69 -7.89 -7.35
CA ASP A 227 3.08 -8.59 -6.13
C ASP A 227 1.87 -8.86 -5.22
N MET A 228 0.90 -7.95 -5.24
CA MET A 228 -0.34 -8.02 -4.47
C MET A 228 -1.52 -7.54 -5.30
N ILE A 229 -2.72 -7.95 -4.90
CA ILE A 229 -3.99 -7.50 -5.47
C ILE A 229 -4.80 -6.78 -4.40
N LEU A 230 -5.29 -5.58 -4.69
CA LEU A 230 -6.23 -4.85 -3.86
C LEU A 230 -7.59 -4.86 -4.53
N ILE A 231 -8.59 -5.48 -3.87
CA ILE A 231 -9.98 -5.39 -4.31
C ILE A 231 -10.67 -4.24 -3.58
N HIS A 232 -11.32 -3.36 -4.32
CA HIS A 232 -12.03 -2.22 -3.77
C HIS A 232 -13.54 -2.40 -3.87
N SER A 233 -14.25 -2.02 -2.83
CA SER A 233 -15.72 -2.04 -2.76
C SER A 233 -16.23 -0.79 -2.07
N LYS A 234 -17.37 -0.27 -2.52
CA LYS A 234 -18.08 0.84 -1.89
C LYS A 234 -19.25 0.41 -1.00
N LYS A 235 -19.46 -0.90 -0.83
CA LYS A 235 -20.51 -1.42 0.04
C LYS A 235 -20.16 -1.27 1.51
N SER A 236 -21.15 -1.04 2.34
CA SER A 236 -21.01 -0.98 3.80
C SER A 236 -20.67 -2.34 4.42
N THR A 237 -20.92 -3.44 3.71
CA THR A 237 -20.61 -4.79 4.16
C THR A 237 -19.47 -5.41 3.35
N PRO A 238 -18.56 -6.18 3.97
CA PRO A 238 -17.41 -6.78 3.29
C PRO A 238 -17.77 -8.05 2.49
N SER A 239 -19.03 -8.37 2.32
CA SER A 239 -19.49 -9.65 1.76
C SER A 239 -18.92 -9.96 0.37
N GLU A 240 -18.86 -8.97 -0.52
CA GLU A 240 -18.29 -9.17 -1.86
C GLU A 240 -16.76 -9.26 -1.84
N ILE A 241 -16.09 -8.60 -0.90
CA ILE A 241 -14.64 -8.74 -0.69
C ILE A 241 -14.33 -10.16 -0.25
N PHE A 242 -15.09 -10.72 0.71
CA PHE A 242 -14.88 -12.10 1.15
C PHE A 242 -15.20 -13.13 0.05
N LYS A 243 -16.22 -12.89 -0.76
CA LYS A 243 -16.53 -13.74 -1.92
C LYS A 243 -15.38 -13.73 -2.93
N PHE A 244 -14.86 -12.54 -3.25
CA PHE A 244 -13.70 -12.38 -4.12
C PHE A 244 -12.49 -13.12 -3.53
N ALA A 245 -12.12 -12.84 -2.28
CA ALA A 245 -10.95 -13.42 -1.62
C ALA A 245 -11.01 -14.96 -1.61
N LYS A 246 -12.17 -15.54 -1.24
CA LYS A 246 -12.40 -17.00 -1.25
C LYS A 246 -12.22 -17.59 -2.66
N LYS A 247 -12.69 -16.92 -3.69
CA LYS A 247 -12.56 -17.35 -5.08
C LYS A 247 -11.14 -17.19 -5.61
N PHE A 248 -10.52 -16.04 -5.35
CA PHE A 248 -9.17 -15.75 -5.82
C PHE A 248 -8.12 -16.64 -5.15
N LYS A 249 -8.29 -17.00 -3.87
CA LYS A 249 -7.40 -17.93 -3.17
C LYS A 249 -7.24 -19.29 -3.87
N LYS A 250 -8.23 -19.70 -4.66
CA LYS A 250 -8.20 -20.95 -5.44
C LYS A 250 -7.48 -20.79 -6.80
N SER A 251 -7.09 -19.58 -7.16
CA SER A 251 -6.41 -19.34 -8.43
C SER A 251 -4.96 -19.79 -8.37
N LYS A 252 -4.47 -20.39 -9.45
CA LYS A 252 -3.03 -20.65 -9.65
C LYS A 252 -2.16 -19.40 -9.74
N PHE A 253 -2.79 -18.23 -9.92
CA PHE A 253 -2.13 -16.92 -9.96
C PHE A 253 -2.39 -16.12 -8.69
N PHE A 254 -2.80 -16.78 -7.61
CA PHE A 254 -3.04 -16.11 -6.34
C PHE A 254 -1.83 -15.28 -5.90
N LYS A 255 -2.13 -14.09 -5.42
CA LYS A 255 -1.20 -13.17 -4.77
C LYS A 255 -1.82 -12.70 -3.46
N PRO A 256 -1.06 -12.23 -2.48
CA PRO A 256 -1.58 -11.59 -1.28
C PRO A 256 -2.61 -10.50 -1.62
N LEU A 257 -3.61 -10.34 -0.74
CA LEU A 257 -4.65 -9.34 -0.84
C LEU A 257 -4.40 -8.22 0.16
#